data_7c6dda7dbaa2749370d80fe3fab1e5a1
#
_entry.id   7c6dda7dbaa2749370d80fe3fab1e5a1
#
_cell.length_a   1.000
_cell.length_b   1.000
_cell.length_c   1.000
_cell.angle_alpha   90.00
_cell.angle_beta   90.00
_cell.angle_gamma   90.00
#
_symmetry.space_group_name_H-M   'P 1'
#
loop_
_entity.id
_entity.type
_entity.pdbx_description
1 polymer ?
#
loop_
_entity_poly.entity_id
_entity_poly.type
_entity_poly.pdbx_seq_one_letter_code
_entity_poly.pdbx_strand_id
1 'polypeptide(L)'
;MQNPFTLTFGRSPLESVDRPVQINEIIENFTADTINQQMFIITGVRGSGKTVMMTEISHKLRENDDWVVIELNPATDLLSAMLSKLNSDNICAGLIKSAKLDLSFFGFGVSIEGTQPITDAETAIIKILERLKKGGKRLLITIDEMTNSEYMKVFAGAFQIFVRQELPVFLLGTGLYETLRNFKMRRALLFCTEHLKSSSNH
;
A
#
# COMPACT_ATOMS: atom_id res chain seq x y z
N MET A 1 20.27 29.25 -15.29
CA MET A 1 19.51 28.01 -15.42
C MET A 1 19.58 27.28 -14.09
N GLN A 2 18.46 27.11 -13.39
CA GLN A 2 18.42 26.27 -12.18
C GLN A 2 18.44 24.80 -12.62
N ASN A 3 19.25 23.99 -11.91
CA ASN A 3 19.33 22.56 -12.18
C ASN A 3 17.99 21.90 -11.76
N PRO A 4 17.24 21.27 -12.68
CA PRO A 4 15.95 20.64 -12.38
C PRO A 4 16.10 19.35 -11.55
N PHE A 5 17.31 18.84 -11.36
CA PHE A 5 17.57 17.64 -10.58
C PHE A 5 17.89 18.00 -9.13
N THR A 6 16.99 17.64 -8.23
CA THR A 6 17.26 17.74 -6.80
C THR A 6 18.03 16.52 -6.32
N LEU A 7 19.16 16.74 -5.64
CA LEU A 7 19.98 15.69 -5.02
C LEU A 7 19.39 15.21 -3.67
N THR A 8 18.22 15.70 -3.29
CA THR A 8 17.58 15.36 -2.01
C THR A 8 16.74 14.11 -2.17
N PHE A 9 17.14 13.04 -1.50
CA PHE A 9 16.41 11.77 -1.45
C PHE A 9 14.98 11.96 -0.92
N GLY A 10 13.97 11.48 -1.64
CA GLY A 10 12.59 11.47 -1.19
C GLY A 10 11.81 12.79 -1.34
N ARG A 11 12.37 13.83 -1.97
CA ARG A 11 11.60 15.02 -2.36
C ARG A 11 11.19 14.95 -3.82
N SER A 12 9.95 15.34 -4.10
CA SER A 12 9.46 15.47 -5.48
C SER A 12 10.37 16.43 -6.27
N PRO A 13 10.75 16.10 -7.52
CA PRO A 13 11.43 17.03 -8.41
C PRO A 13 10.60 18.30 -8.58
N LEU A 14 11.26 19.44 -8.81
CA LEU A 14 10.58 20.73 -9.06
C LEU A 14 9.75 20.73 -10.35
N GLU A 15 10.04 19.80 -11.27
CA GLU A 15 9.24 19.53 -12.46
C GLU A 15 8.84 18.05 -12.45
N SER A 16 7.59 17.75 -12.12
CA SER A 16 7.04 16.41 -12.27
C SER A 16 6.52 16.24 -13.69
N VAL A 17 6.83 15.10 -14.31
CA VAL A 17 6.17 14.71 -15.56
C VAL A 17 4.75 14.31 -15.18
N ASP A 18 3.77 15.17 -15.47
CA ASP A 18 2.35 14.90 -15.22
C ASP A 18 1.90 13.65 -15.97
N ARG A 19 1.36 12.69 -15.20
CA ARG A 19 0.72 11.48 -15.72
C ARG A 19 -0.72 11.39 -15.22
N PRO A 20 -1.53 12.44 -15.47
CA PRO A 20 -2.84 12.57 -14.82
C PRO A 20 -3.79 11.42 -15.18
N VAL A 21 -3.68 10.89 -16.40
CA VAL A 21 -4.59 9.81 -16.86
C VAL A 21 -4.37 8.52 -16.06
N GLN A 22 -3.12 8.07 -15.91
CA GLN A 22 -2.81 6.83 -15.18
C GLN A 22 -3.08 6.98 -13.68
N ILE A 23 -2.77 8.13 -13.11
CA ILE A 23 -3.06 8.43 -11.71
C ILE A 23 -4.56 8.38 -11.44
N ASN A 24 -5.35 9.04 -12.28
CA ASN A 24 -6.81 9.06 -12.14
C ASN A 24 -7.41 7.65 -12.34
N GLU A 25 -6.92 6.88 -13.31
CA GLU A 25 -7.36 5.50 -13.55
C GLU A 25 -7.14 4.62 -12.30
N ILE A 26 -5.98 4.71 -11.64
CA ILE A 26 -5.71 3.95 -10.41
C ILE A 26 -6.65 4.40 -9.29
N ILE A 27 -6.82 5.72 -9.11
CA ILE A 27 -7.69 6.26 -8.08
C ILE A 27 -9.14 5.85 -8.32
N GLU A 28 -9.65 5.96 -9.54
CA GLU A 28 -11.01 5.55 -9.91
C GLU A 28 -11.24 4.06 -9.61
N ASN A 29 -10.27 3.19 -9.95
CA ASN A 29 -10.36 1.77 -9.63
C ASN A 29 -10.39 1.51 -8.12
N PHE A 30 -9.57 2.22 -7.35
CA PHE A 30 -9.51 2.05 -5.90
C PHE A 30 -10.74 2.63 -5.18
N THR A 31 -11.35 3.68 -5.72
CA THR A 31 -12.51 4.36 -5.13
C THR A 31 -13.84 3.81 -5.61
N ALA A 32 -13.86 2.96 -6.63
CA ALA A 32 -15.08 2.36 -7.17
C ALA A 32 -15.92 1.66 -6.09
N ASP A 33 -17.24 1.73 -6.22
CA ASP A 33 -18.17 1.04 -5.32
C ASP A 33 -18.03 -0.48 -5.42
N THR A 34 -17.83 -0.98 -6.64
CA THR A 34 -17.53 -2.40 -6.89
C THR A 34 -16.02 -2.57 -7.00
N ILE A 35 -15.44 -3.26 -6.04
CA ILE A 35 -13.99 -3.51 -6.01
C ILE A 35 -13.65 -4.58 -7.06
N ASN A 36 -13.09 -4.15 -8.18
CA ASN A 36 -12.62 -5.04 -9.24
C ASN A 36 -11.13 -5.32 -9.13
N GLN A 37 -10.36 -4.36 -8.65
CA GLN A 37 -8.91 -4.39 -8.56
C GLN A 37 -8.43 -3.82 -7.22
N GLN A 38 -7.69 -4.63 -6.46
CA GLN A 38 -7.14 -4.22 -5.16
C GLN A 38 -5.62 -4.04 -5.18
N MET A 39 -4.97 -4.23 -6.35
CA MET A 39 -3.53 -4.14 -6.46
C MET A 39 -3.13 -3.53 -7.79
N PHE A 40 -2.24 -2.52 -7.72
CA PHE A 40 -1.51 -1.99 -8.86
C PHE A 40 -0.02 -1.98 -8.59
N ILE A 41 0.77 -2.28 -9.61
CA ILE A 41 2.22 -2.21 -9.54
C ILE A 41 2.72 -1.33 -10.69
N ILE A 42 3.36 -0.21 -10.33
CA ILE A 42 3.96 0.72 -11.27
C ILE A 42 5.35 0.19 -11.63
N THR A 43 5.55 -0.19 -12.88
CA THR A 43 6.82 -0.69 -13.37
C THR A 43 7.49 0.30 -14.32
N GLY A 44 8.79 0.23 -14.46
CA GLY A 44 9.56 1.06 -15.40
C GLY A 44 11.02 1.15 -15.03
N VAL A 45 11.81 1.75 -15.90
CA VAL A 45 13.24 1.94 -15.70
C VAL A 45 13.53 2.83 -14.48
N ARG A 46 14.76 2.77 -13.98
CA ARG A 46 15.19 3.63 -12.87
C ARG A 46 15.09 5.10 -13.29
N GLY A 47 14.59 5.96 -12.41
CA GLY A 47 14.40 7.37 -12.69
C GLY A 47 13.15 7.72 -13.51
N SER A 48 12.27 6.75 -13.83
CA SER A 48 11.04 7.00 -14.59
C SER A 48 9.90 7.66 -13.79
N GLY A 49 10.13 8.09 -12.57
CA GLY A 49 9.13 8.79 -11.73
C GLY A 49 8.09 7.87 -11.06
N LYS A 50 8.37 6.58 -10.90
CA LYS A 50 7.46 5.62 -10.24
C LYS A 50 7.09 6.05 -8.81
N THR A 51 8.09 6.38 -8.01
CA THR A 51 7.92 6.84 -6.62
C THR A 51 7.10 8.13 -6.55
N VAL A 52 7.33 9.07 -7.49
CA VAL A 52 6.55 10.32 -7.56
C VAL A 52 5.08 10.03 -7.83
N MET A 53 4.79 9.17 -8.80
CA MET A 53 3.42 8.75 -9.13
C MET A 53 2.74 8.05 -7.95
N MET A 54 3.43 7.12 -7.29
CA MET A 54 2.91 6.44 -6.09
C MET A 54 2.61 7.44 -4.96
N THR A 55 3.52 8.40 -4.74
CA THR A 55 3.35 9.44 -3.71
C THR A 55 2.15 10.32 -4.01
N GLU A 56 1.95 10.74 -5.27
CA GLU A 56 0.81 11.57 -5.67
C GLU A 56 -0.52 10.84 -5.46
N ILE A 57 -0.62 9.57 -5.86
CA ILE A 57 -1.82 8.75 -5.63
C ILE A 57 -2.10 8.64 -4.12
N SER A 58 -1.05 8.38 -3.33
CA SER A 58 -1.14 8.25 -1.87
C SER A 58 -1.65 9.55 -1.22
N HIS A 59 -1.17 10.70 -1.67
CA HIS A 59 -1.62 12.00 -1.18
C HIS A 59 -3.10 12.23 -1.49
N LYS A 60 -3.51 12.03 -2.75
CA LYS A 60 -4.91 12.22 -3.16
C LYS A 60 -5.88 11.32 -2.39
N LEU A 61 -5.49 10.05 -2.12
CA LEU A 61 -6.34 9.16 -1.33
C LEU A 61 -6.34 9.53 0.16
N ARG A 62 -5.24 10.05 0.70
CA ARG A 62 -5.16 10.49 2.09
C ARG A 62 -6.01 11.73 2.39
N GLU A 63 -6.32 12.56 1.37
CA GLU A 63 -7.24 13.69 1.50
C GLU A 63 -8.69 13.26 1.72
N ASN A 64 -9.01 12.01 1.43
CA ASN A 64 -10.32 11.43 1.68
C ASN A 64 -10.32 10.70 3.04
N ASP A 65 -11.14 11.16 3.97
CA ASP A 65 -11.27 10.62 5.32
C ASP A 65 -11.63 9.12 5.36
N ASP A 66 -12.14 8.55 4.27
CA ASP A 66 -12.45 7.12 4.17
C ASP A 66 -11.22 6.25 3.96
N TRP A 67 -10.05 6.85 3.78
CA TRP A 67 -8.82 6.14 3.51
C TRP A 67 -7.80 6.25 4.64
N VAL A 68 -7.31 5.10 5.08
CA VAL A 68 -6.06 4.96 5.84
C VAL A 68 -4.94 4.64 4.86
N VAL A 69 -3.83 5.37 4.90
CA VAL A 69 -2.71 5.17 3.98
C VAL A 69 -1.44 4.90 4.79
N ILE A 70 -0.87 3.72 4.62
CA ILE A 70 0.38 3.33 5.27
C ILE A 70 1.44 2.98 4.23
N GLU A 71 2.70 3.28 4.56
CA GLU A 71 3.86 2.94 3.75
C GLU A 71 4.67 1.84 4.46
N LEU A 72 5.03 0.78 3.73
CA LEU A 72 5.82 -0.32 4.24
C LEU A 72 7.17 -0.42 3.54
N ASN A 73 8.21 -0.74 4.31
CA ASN A 73 9.55 -0.98 3.79
C ASN A 73 9.70 -2.46 3.42
N PRO A 74 9.99 -2.80 2.13
CA PRO A 74 10.10 -4.19 1.67
C PRO A 74 11.28 -4.97 2.27
N ALA A 75 12.21 -4.30 2.95
CA ALA A 75 13.38 -4.92 3.58
C ALA A 75 13.10 -5.43 5.01
N THR A 76 11.90 -5.21 5.55
CA THR A 76 11.52 -5.60 6.91
C THR A 76 10.38 -6.62 6.91
N ASP A 77 10.08 -7.22 8.09
CA ASP A 77 8.86 -8.01 8.26
C ASP A 77 7.62 -7.12 8.05
N LEU A 78 6.99 -7.29 6.89
CA LEU A 78 5.89 -6.44 6.43
C LEU A 78 4.61 -6.62 7.24
N LEU A 79 4.33 -7.80 7.78
CA LEU A 79 3.12 -8.00 8.61
C LEU A 79 3.28 -7.34 9.97
N SER A 80 4.43 -7.48 10.61
CA SER A 80 4.72 -6.79 11.87
C SER A 80 4.79 -5.26 11.67
N ALA A 81 5.40 -4.79 10.59
CA ALA A 81 5.43 -3.37 10.25
C ALA A 81 4.03 -2.81 9.96
N MET A 82 3.19 -3.57 9.23
CA MET A 82 1.80 -3.21 8.96
C MET A 82 1.01 -3.07 10.25
N LEU A 83 1.10 -4.04 11.15
CA LEU A 83 0.41 -4.00 12.43
C LEU A 83 0.83 -2.81 13.28
N SER A 84 2.14 -2.52 13.34
CA SER A 84 2.69 -1.34 14.02
C SER A 84 2.15 -0.03 13.45
N LYS A 85 2.11 0.11 12.12
CA LYS A 85 1.56 1.30 11.45
C LYS A 85 0.07 1.46 11.69
N LEU A 86 -0.70 0.38 11.62
CA LEU A 86 -2.14 0.40 11.93
C LEU A 86 -2.41 0.80 13.38
N ASN A 87 -1.61 0.30 14.33
CA ASN A 87 -1.75 0.69 15.73
C ASN A 87 -1.39 2.17 15.97
N SER A 88 -0.48 2.74 15.19
CA SER A 88 -0.07 4.15 15.28
C SER A 88 -0.99 5.11 14.54
N ASP A 89 -1.85 4.61 13.65
CA ASP A 89 -2.84 5.42 12.93
C ASP A 89 -4.03 5.74 13.83
N ASN A 90 -4.47 6.99 13.86
CA ASN A 90 -5.52 7.46 14.77
C ASN A 90 -6.87 6.76 14.55
N ILE A 91 -7.24 6.52 13.29
CA ILE A 91 -8.50 5.84 12.93
C ILE A 91 -8.43 4.39 13.39
N CYS A 92 -7.37 3.68 13.02
CA CYS A 92 -7.18 2.28 13.38
C CYS A 92 -7.03 2.07 14.90
N ALA A 93 -6.28 2.92 15.59
CA ALA A 93 -6.13 2.87 17.05
C ALA A 93 -7.49 3.03 17.76
N GLY A 94 -8.32 3.95 17.28
CA GLY A 94 -9.71 4.10 17.77
C GLY A 94 -10.56 2.84 17.57
N LEU A 95 -10.44 2.20 16.39
CA LEU A 95 -11.16 0.95 16.08
C LEU A 95 -10.64 -0.23 16.90
N ILE A 96 -9.32 -0.35 17.09
CA ILE A 96 -8.70 -1.39 17.94
C ILE A 96 -9.22 -1.28 19.37
N LYS A 97 -9.23 -0.06 19.94
CA LYS A 97 -9.73 0.21 21.29
C LYS A 97 -11.22 -0.09 21.43
N SER A 98 -12.04 0.41 20.50
CA SER A 98 -13.50 0.20 20.54
C SER A 98 -13.90 -1.27 20.37
N ALA A 99 -13.12 -2.03 19.59
CA ALA A 99 -13.33 -3.45 19.34
C ALA A 99 -12.75 -4.34 20.45
N LYS A 100 -12.07 -3.77 21.45
CA LYS A 100 -11.38 -4.50 22.52
C LYS A 100 -10.43 -5.57 21.97
N LEU A 101 -9.63 -5.22 20.94
CA LEU A 101 -8.63 -6.12 20.40
C LEU A 101 -7.40 -6.11 21.31
N ASP A 102 -7.07 -7.23 21.91
CA ASP A 102 -5.88 -7.37 22.76
C ASP A 102 -4.66 -7.66 21.87
N LEU A 103 -3.82 -6.65 21.66
CA LEU A 103 -2.59 -6.71 20.89
C LEU A 103 -1.34 -6.65 21.77
N SER A 104 -1.47 -6.92 23.07
CA SER A 104 -0.38 -6.84 24.04
C SER A 104 0.79 -7.77 23.71
N PHE A 105 0.53 -8.91 23.07
CA PHE A 105 1.57 -9.83 22.58
C PHE A 105 2.58 -9.15 21.63
N PHE A 106 2.13 -8.18 20.84
CA PHE A 106 2.98 -7.42 19.92
C PHE A 106 3.62 -6.18 20.55
N GLY A 107 3.46 -5.98 21.87
CA GLY A 107 3.90 -4.79 22.56
C GLY A 107 3.02 -3.55 22.34
N PHE A 108 1.81 -3.72 21.78
CA PHE A 108 0.86 -2.65 21.54
C PHE A 108 -0.38 -2.78 22.43
N GLY A 109 -0.88 -1.61 22.86
CA GLY A 109 -2.12 -1.54 23.61
C GLY A 109 -1.98 -1.98 25.06
N VAL A 110 -3.12 -2.23 25.70
CA VAL A 110 -3.24 -2.69 27.09
C VAL A 110 -3.86 -4.07 27.07
N SER A 111 -3.32 -4.97 27.89
CA SER A 111 -3.95 -6.28 28.12
C SER A 111 -5.38 -6.07 28.59
N ILE A 112 -6.33 -6.76 27.99
CA ILE A 112 -7.74 -6.61 28.28
C ILE A 112 -8.16 -7.79 29.16
N GLU A 113 -8.60 -7.50 30.39
CA GLU A 113 -9.02 -8.51 31.34
C GLU A 113 -10.16 -9.36 30.78
N GLY A 114 -10.00 -10.68 30.84
CA GLY A 114 -10.96 -11.65 30.31
C GLY A 114 -10.89 -11.89 28.80
N THR A 115 -9.88 -11.30 28.08
CA THR A 115 -9.66 -11.55 26.66
C THR A 115 -8.33 -12.26 26.46
N GLN A 116 -8.27 -13.24 25.55
CA GLN A 116 -6.98 -13.83 25.16
C GLN A 116 -6.27 -12.92 24.16
N PRO A 117 -4.96 -12.63 24.36
CA PRO A 117 -4.20 -11.83 23.43
C PRO A 117 -4.10 -12.53 22.05
N ILE A 118 -4.15 -11.73 21.00
CA ILE A 118 -3.93 -12.21 19.64
C ILE A 118 -2.43 -12.37 19.45
N THR A 119 -1.98 -13.58 19.10
CA THR A 119 -0.54 -13.91 18.98
C THR A 119 -0.05 -14.00 17.55
N ASP A 120 -0.97 -13.99 16.57
CA ASP A 120 -0.67 -14.06 15.16
C ASP A 120 -0.97 -12.73 14.46
N ALA A 121 0.03 -12.18 13.75
CA ALA A 121 -0.06 -10.88 13.10
C ALA A 121 -1.11 -10.85 11.98
N GLU A 122 -1.22 -11.92 11.17
CA GLU A 122 -2.21 -12.01 10.11
C GLU A 122 -3.63 -11.95 10.68
N THR A 123 -3.89 -12.72 11.74
CA THR A 123 -5.18 -12.72 12.46
C THR A 123 -5.50 -11.34 13.06
N ALA A 124 -4.51 -10.66 13.64
CA ALA A 124 -4.69 -9.32 14.17
C ALA A 124 -5.07 -8.31 13.06
N ILE A 125 -4.37 -8.36 11.94
CA ILE A 125 -4.63 -7.50 10.78
C ILE A 125 -6.03 -7.77 10.22
N ILE A 126 -6.44 -9.03 10.04
CA ILE A 126 -7.77 -9.39 9.55
C ILE A 126 -8.85 -8.74 10.43
N LYS A 127 -8.73 -8.87 11.76
CA LYS A 127 -9.70 -8.26 12.68
C LYS A 127 -9.76 -6.74 12.58
N ILE A 128 -8.62 -6.08 12.37
CA ILE A 128 -8.58 -4.61 12.15
C ILE A 128 -9.26 -4.26 10.82
N LEU A 129 -8.94 -4.98 9.73
CA LEU A 129 -9.54 -4.76 8.41
C LEU A 129 -11.06 -4.98 8.41
N GLU A 130 -11.56 -5.98 9.16
CA GLU A 130 -13.01 -6.18 9.37
C GLU A 130 -13.67 -4.98 10.06
N ARG A 131 -12.96 -4.32 10.99
CA ARG A 131 -13.46 -3.10 11.64
C ARG A 131 -13.45 -1.91 10.69
N LEU A 132 -12.40 -1.76 9.87
CA LEU A 132 -12.38 -0.77 8.80
C LEU A 132 -13.56 -0.98 7.83
N LYS A 133 -13.82 -2.23 7.40
CA LYS A 133 -14.95 -2.58 6.53
C LYS A 133 -16.30 -2.15 7.13
N LYS A 134 -16.52 -2.44 8.41
CA LYS A 134 -17.74 -2.04 9.14
C LYS A 134 -17.88 -0.52 9.28
N GLY A 135 -16.77 0.19 9.35
CA GLY A 135 -16.72 1.66 9.40
C GLY A 135 -16.76 2.34 8.03
N GLY A 136 -16.91 1.59 6.93
CA GLY A 136 -16.86 2.14 5.57
C GLY A 136 -15.49 2.66 5.16
N LYS A 137 -14.43 2.29 5.89
CA LYS A 137 -13.05 2.75 5.64
C LYS A 137 -12.27 1.76 4.79
N ARG A 138 -11.28 2.25 4.06
CA ARG A 138 -10.38 1.49 3.19
C ARG A 138 -8.94 1.70 3.62
N LEU A 139 -8.09 0.68 3.41
CA LEU A 139 -6.66 0.75 3.68
C LEU A 139 -5.87 0.71 2.38
N LEU A 140 -5.05 1.72 2.12
CA LEU A 140 -4.01 1.67 1.10
C LEU A 140 -2.67 1.33 1.74
N ILE A 141 -2.00 0.31 1.21
CA ILE A 141 -0.62 -0.03 1.51
C ILE A 141 0.23 0.40 0.33
N THR A 142 1.30 1.18 0.58
CA THR A 142 2.29 1.50 -0.44
C THR A 142 3.61 0.81 -0.14
N ILE A 143 4.26 0.27 -1.18
CA ILE A 143 5.57 -0.39 -1.08
C ILE A 143 6.43 0.09 -2.24
N ASP A 144 7.45 0.87 -1.95
CA ASP A 144 8.41 1.32 -2.97
C ASP A 144 9.52 0.29 -3.17
N GLU A 145 10.00 0.16 -4.40
CA GLU A 145 11.06 -0.78 -4.79
C GLU A 145 10.82 -2.22 -4.32
N MET A 146 9.63 -2.77 -4.61
CA MET A 146 9.30 -4.17 -4.28
C MET A 146 10.37 -5.13 -4.78
N THR A 147 10.80 -6.04 -3.91
CA THR A 147 11.85 -7.03 -4.17
C THR A 147 11.30 -8.45 -4.05
N ASN A 148 12.01 -9.44 -4.57
CA ASN A 148 11.67 -10.87 -4.39
C ASN A 148 12.29 -11.41 -3.09
N SER A 149 11.99 -10.79 -1.94
CA SER A 149 12.45 -11.24 -0.61
C SER A 149 11.47 -12.22 0.03
N GLU A 150 11.91 -12.96 1.05
CA GLU A 150 11.04 -13.83 1.83
C GLU A 150 9.94 -13.02 2.55
N TYR A 151 10.25 -11.84 3.05
CA TYR A 151 9.25 -10.94 3.66
C TYR A 151 8.13 -10.58 2.68
N MET A 152 8.49 -10.28 1.42
CA MET A 152 7.51 -10.00 0.37
C MET A 152 6.68 -11.23 0.00
N LYS A 153 7.26 -12.43 0.02
CA LYS A 153 6.51 -13.67 -0.27
C LYS A 153 5.49 -13.96 0.84
N VAL A 154 5.87 -13.82 2.10
CA VAL A 154 4.97 -13.99 3.25
C VAL A 154 3.84 -12.97 3.19
N PHE A 155 4.18 -11.69 2.98
CA PHE A 155 3.19 -10.61 2.83
C PHE A 155 2.24 -10.87 1.66
N ALA A 156 2.75 -11.31 0.51
CA ALA A 156 1.93 -11.62 -0.66
C ALA A 156 0.92 -12.75 -0.38
N GLY A 157 1.33 -13.75 0.39
CA GLY A 157 0.44 -14.83 0.86
C GLY A 157 -0.70 -14.29 1.72
N ALA A 158 -0.38 -13.50 2.74
CA ALA A 158 -1.37 -12.87 3.62
C ALA A 158 -2.29 -11.90 2.85
N PHE A 159 -1.73 -11.07 1.95
CA PHE A 159 -2.52 -10.15 1.14
C PHE A 159 -3.55 -10.89 0.27
N GLN A 160 -3.19 -12.05 -0.31
CA GLN A 160 -4.15 -12.88 -1.04
C GLN A 160 -5.29 -13.41 -0.15
N ILE A 161 -5.02 -13.68 1.13
CA ILE A 161 -6.04 -14.09 2.10
C ILE A 161 -6.99 -12.91 2.35
N PHE A 162 -6.45 -11.71 2.58
CA PHE A 162 -7.25 -10.50 2.78
C PHE A 162 -8.18 -10.22 1.60
N VAL A 163 -7.66 -10.32 0.38
CA VAL A 163 -8.46 -10.12 -0.86
C VAL A 163 -9.55 -11.19 -1.00
N ARG A 164 -9.26 -12.47 -0.71
CA ARG A 164 -10.27 -13.54 -0.76
C ARG A 164 -11.39 -13.37 0.26
N GLN A 165 -11.10 -12.74 1.40
CA GLN A 165 -12.08 -12.40 2.43
C GLN A 165 -12.79 -11.07 2.13
N GLU A 166 -12.57 -10.48 0.95
CA GLU A 166 -13.18 -9.21 0.54
C GLU A 166 -12.95 -8.08 1.54
N LEU A 167 -11.77 -8.07 2.17
CA LEU A 167 -11.38 -7.02 3.09
C LEU A 167 -10.98 -5.75 2.31
N PRO A 168 -11.23 -4.56 2.88
CA PRO A 168 -11.04 -3.28 2.19
C PRO A 168 -9.57 -2.84 2.20
N VAL A 169 -8.68 -3.68 1.69
CA VAL A 169 -7.23 -3.45 1.62
C VAL A 169 -6.77 -3.37 0.18
N PHE A 170 -5.95 -2.37 -0.12
CA PHE A 170 -5.44 -2.07 -1.45
C PHE A 170 -3.93 -1.97 -1.39
N LEU A 171 -3.25 -2.39 -2.45
CA LEU A 171 -1.80 -2.35 -2.57
C LEU A 171 -1.38 -1.55 -3.80
N LEU A 172 -0.54 -0.56 -3.59
CA LEU A 172 0.13 0.19 -4.64
C LEU A 172 1.65 0.00 -4.47
N GLY A 173 2.26 -0.72 -5.41
CA GLY A 173 3.69 -1.00 -5.38
C GLY A 173 4.44 -0.34 -6.51
N THR A 174 5.76 -0.17 -6.34
CA THR A 174 6.66 0.11 -7.45
C THR A 174 7.73 -0.96 -7.55
N GLY A 175 8.30 -1.13 -8.73
CA GLY A 175 9.39 -2.09 -8.90
C GLY A 175 9.97 -2.09 -10.31
N LEU A 176 11.06 -2.85 -10.48
CA LEU A 176 11.60 -3.15 -11.77
C LEU A 176 10.84 -4.32 -12.39
N TYR A 177 10.55 -4.27 -13.68
CA TYR A 177 9.83 -5.32 -14.39
C TYR A 177 10.48 -6.70 -14.21
N GLU A 178 11.80 -6.77 -14.27
CA GLU A 178 12.56 -8.01 -14.11
C GLU A 178 12.38 -8.64 -12.73
N THR A 179 12.36 -7.84 -11.68
CA THR A 179 12.16 -8.29 -10.30
C THR A 179 10.76 -8.84 -10.10
N LEU A 180 9.77 -8.22 -10.74
CA LEU A 180 8.36 -8.56 -10.57
C LEU A 180 7.91 -9.74 -11.46
N ARG A 181 8.63 -10.05 -12.54
CA ARG A 181 8.33 -11.18 -13.44
C ARG A 181 8.28 -12.52 -12.70
N ASN A 182 9.05 -12.66 -11.64
CA ASN A 182 9.10 -13.84 -10.79
C ASN A 182 8.10 -13.81 -9.64
N PHE A 183 7.36 -12.70 -9.49
CA PHE A 183 6.38 -12.50 -8.42
C PHE A 183 5.04 -13.12 -8.84
N LYS A 184 4.71 -14.30 -8.32
CA LYS A 184 3.45 -15.00 -8.61
C LYS A 184 2.24 -14.37 -7.91
N MET A 185 2.06 -13.06 -7.98
CA MET A 185 0.82 -12.42 -7.58
C MET A 185 -0.21 -12.54 -8.71
N ARG A 186 -1.10 -13.51 -8.62
CA ARG A 186 -2.22 -13.64 -9.55
C ARG A 186 -3.16 -12.45 -9.37
N ARG A 187 -3.37 -11.65 -10.43
CA ARG A 187 -4.23 -10.46 -10.56
C ARG A 187 -3.58 -9.10 -10.27
N ALA A 188 -2.28 -8.94 -10.36
CA ALA A 188 -1.70 -7.60 -10.44
C ALA A 188 -1.83 -7.06 -11.87
N LEU A 189 -2.46 -5.91 -12.06
CA LEU A 189 -2.32 -5.12 -13.28
C LEU A 189 -0.98 -4.40 -13.23
N LEU A 190 -0.11 -4.73 -14.18
CA LEU A 190 1.20 -4.08 -14.34
C LEU A 190 1.00 -2.82 -15.20
N PHE A 191 1.12 -1.64 -14.59
CA PHE A 191 1.26 -0.40 -15.35
C PHE A 191 2.71 -0.23 -15.78
N CYS A 192 2.98 -0.40 -17.07
CA CYS A 192 4.31 -0.19 -17.63
C CYS A 192 4.46 1.28 -18.03
N THR A 193 5.43 1.97 -17.45
CA THR A 193 5.72 3.38 -17.79
C THR A 193 6.51 3.53 -19.10
N GLU A 194 6.72 2.45 -19.85
CA GLU A 194 7.57 2.44 -21.06
C GLU A 194 6.92 3.02 -22.33
N HIS A 195 5.61 3.30 -22.34
CA HIS A 195 4.92 3.78 -23.57
C HIS A 195 5.17 5.24 -23.95
N LEU A 196 6.12 5.94 -23.34
CA LEU A 196 6.37 7.38 -23.61
C LEU A 196 7.59 7.68 -24.50
N LYS A 197 8.19 6.68 -25.17
CA LYS A 197 9.31 6.95 -26.10
C LYS A 197 8.95 6.97 -27.59
N SER A 198 7.70 6.83 -28.00
CA SER A 198 7.36 6.70 -29.43
C SER A 198 6.59 7.85 -30.08
N SER A 199 6.46 9.01 -29.43
CA SER A 199 5.77 10.16 -30.06
C SER A 199 6.59 11.46 -30.18
N SER A 200 7.91 11.36 -30.21
CA SER A 200 8.76 12.52 -30.54
C SER A 200 9.68 12.25 -31.74
N ASN A 201 9.10 11.80 -32.85
CA ASN A 201 9.70 11.89 -34.18
C ASN A 201 8.57 12.14 -35.18
N HIS A 202 8.26 13.42 -35.35
CA HIS A 202 7.85 14.01 -36.63
C HIS A 202 8.06 15.51 -36.52
#